data_b6dc30ce1153bc584df48d020dff5a9d
#
_entry.id   b6dc30ce1153bc584df48d020dff5a9d
#
_cell.length_a   1.000
_cell.length_b   1.000
_cell.length_c   1.000
_cell.angle_alpha   90.00
_cell.angle_beta   90.00
_cell.angle_gamma   90.00
#
_symmetry.space_group_name_H-M   'P 1'
#
loop_
_entity.id
_entity.type
_entity.pdbx_description
1 polymer ?
#
loop_
_entity_poly.entity_id
_entity_poly.type
_entity_poly.pdbx_seq_one_letter_code
_entity_poly.pdbx_strand_id
1 'polypeptide(L)'
;YAESMDGKMFTKLVEIITLPENIKLAYRNIKKNKGSKTAGTDGKTIQHLEKLSEEKLVVLVQRKFSWYVPQSVRRVEIPKDNGKTRPLGIPTIMDRLVQQCVLQVLEPICEAKFHDHSYGFRPNRSQQHAISQVHKNMQLSHLHYVVDIDIKGFFDNVSHGKLLKQLWRRLSCFPRVRSTRK
;
A
#
# COMPACT_ATOMS: atom_id res chain seq x y z
N TYR A 1 6.12 9.89 12.39
CA TYR A 1 6.91 10.55 11.35
C TYR A 1 8.24 11.07 11.91
N ALA A 2 8.23 11.94 12.92
CA ALA A 2 9.44 12.51 13.52
C ALA A 2 10.44 11.43 13.98
N GLU A 3 10.00 10.46 14.76
CA GLU A 3 10.83 9.33 15.20
C GLU A 3 11.44 8.53 14.02
N SER A 4 10.75 8.44 12.90
CA SER A 4 11.30 7.81 11.70
C SER A 4 12.38 8.66 11.05
N MET A 5 12.24 9.98 11.04
CA MET A 5 13.29 10.90 10.57
C MET A 5 14.58 10.71 11.38
N ASP A 6 14.47 10.56 12.70
CA ASP A 6 15.60 10.33 13.61
C ASP A 6 16.21 8.92 13.49
N GLY A 7 15.70 8.09 12.58
CA GLY A 7 16.23 6.75 12.36
C GLY A 7 15.83 5.71 13.38
N LYS A 8 14.84 5.98 14.22
CA LYS A 8 14.34 5.03 15.22
C LYS A 8 13.84 3.74 14.57
N MET A 9 14.19 2.62 15.15
CA MET A 9 13.65 1.32 14.78
C MET A 9 12.31 1.11 15.47
N PHE A 10 11.31 0.72 14.70
CA PHE A 10 9.96 0.46 15.21
C PHE A 10 9.79 -1.01 15.57
N THR A 11 9.28 -1.27 16.76
CA THR A 11 9.00 -2.62 17.26
C THR A 11 7.49 -2.78 17.48
N LYS A 12 7.01 -4.02 17.55
CA LYS A 12 5.60 -4.32 17.84
C LYS A 12 4.58 -3.75 16.85
N LEU A 13 4.98 -3.55 15.59
CA LEU A 13 4.10 -2.98 14.57
C LEU A 13 2.83 -3.82 14.34
N VAL A 14 2.92 -5.14 14.45
CA VAL A 14 1.75 -6.02 14.32
C VAL A 14 0.73 -5.73 15.43
N GLU A 15 1.17 -5.47 16.65
CA GLU A 15 0.29 -5.09 17.75
C GLU A 15 -0.45 -3.79 17.42
N ILE A 16 0.27 -2.77 16.90
CA ILE A 16 -0.33 -1.49 16.49
C ILE A 16 -1.27 -1.67 15.29
N ILE A 17 -0.88 -2.46 14.30
CA ILE A 17 -1.69 -2.75 13.11
C ILE A 17 -3.01 -3.41 13.50
N THR A 18 -3.00 -4.27 14.52
CA THR A 18 -4.16 -5.05 14.97
C THR A 18 -4.97 -4.38 16.09
N LEU A 19 -4.63 -3.15 16.49
CA LEU A 19 -5.45 -2.38 17.42
C LEU A 19 -6.87 -2.19 16.88
N PRO A 20 -7.90 -2.33 17.74
CA PRO A 20 -9.29 -2.14 17.34
C PRO A 20 -9.53 -0.80 16.63
N GLU A 21 -8.93 0.28 17.12
CA GLU A 21 -9.05 1.64 16.58
C GLU A 21 -8.49 1.72 15.15
N ASN A 22 -7.33 1.10 14.89
CA ASN A 22 -6.73 1.05 13.57
C ASN A 22 -7.59 0.25 12.58
N ILE A 23 -8.14 -0.89 13.02
CA ILE A 23 -9.03 -1.72 12.21
C ILE A 23 -10.31 -0.96 11.87
N LYS A 24 -10.93 -0.28 12.82
CA LYS A 24 -12.13 0.53 12.61
C LYS A 24 -11.87 1.70 11.66
N LEU A 25 -10.72 2.34 11.78
CA LEU A 25 -10.29 3.39 10.85
C LEU A 25 -10.09 2.84 9.43
N ALA A 26 -9.42 1.70 9.30
CA ALA A 26 -9.21 1.03 8.01
C ALA A 26 -10.55 0.66 7.35
N TYR A 27 -11.49 0.13 8.11
CA TYR A 27 -12.83 -0.17 7.61
C TYR A 27 -13.55 1.09 7.09
N ARG A 28 -13.52 2.20 7.85
CA ARG A 28 -14.10 3.47 7.42
C ARG A 28 -13.49 4.00 6.13
N ASN A 29 -12.17 3.90 6.00
CA ASN A 29 -11.45 4.34 4.81
C ASN A 29 -11.83 3.51 3.58
N ILE A 30 -11.88 2.18 3.71
CA ILE A 30 -12.28 1.30 2.61
C ILE A 30 -13.74 1.53 2.22
N LYS A 31 -14.63 1.72 3.20
CA LYS A 31 -16.04 1.96 2.94
C LYS A 31 -16.29 3.20 2.07
N LYS A 32 -15.49 4.25 2.25
CA LYS A 32 -15.57 5.49 1.45
C LYS A 32 -15.06 5.33 0.01
N ASN A 33 -14.24 4.32 -0.27
CA ASN A 33 -13.66 4.14 -1.58
C ASN A 33 -14.71 3.70 -2.62
N LYS A 34 -14.67 4.30 -3.82
CA LYS A 34 -15.56 3.94 -4.94
C LYS A 34 -15.51 2.44 -5.26
N GLY A 35 -14.34 1.81 -5.15
CA GLY A 35 -14.14 0.38 -5.35
C GLY A 35 -14.69 -0.54 -4.24
N SER A 36 -15.24 -0.02 -3.15
CA SER A 36 -15.75 -0.82 -2.02
C SER A 36 -16.86 -1.80 -2.40
N LYS A 37 -17.63 -1.45 -3.42
CA LYS A 37 -18.71 -2.28 -3.99
C LYS A 37 -18.23 -3.27 -5.07
N THR A 38 -16.95 -3.24 -5.43
CA THR A 38 -16.39 -4.16 -6.42
C THR A 38 -15.87 -5.41 -5.72
N ALA A 39 -16.43 -6.58 -6.05
CA ALA A 39 -16.05 -7.84 -5.45
C ALA A 39 -14.71 -8.37 -6.00
N GLY A 40 -13.94 -9.06 -5.15
CA GLY A 40 -12.80 -9.89 -5.54
C GLY A 40 -13.23 -11.24 -6.09
N THR A 41 -12.39 -12.26 -5.91
CA THR A 41 -12.66 -13.65 -6.33
C THR A 41 -13.73 -14.33 -5.47
N ASP A 42 -13.91 -13.88 -4.23
CA ASP A 42 -14.88 -14.43 -3.27
C ASP A 42 -16.31 -13.88 -3.42
N GLY A 43 -16.54 -13.00 -4.39
CA GLY A 43 -17.84 -12.37 -4.64
C GLY A 43 -18.28 -11.38 -3.54
N LYS A 44 -17.46 -11.15 -2.50
CA LYS A 44 -17.83 -10.30 -1.37
C LYS A 44 -17.45 -8.84 -1.59
N THR A 45 -18.31 -7.96 -1.06
CA THR A 45 -18.15 -6.51 -1.11
C THR A 45 -18.17 -5.94 0.31
N ILE A 46 -18.05 -4.62 0.42
CA ILE A 46 -18.15 -3.93 1.71
C ILE A 46 -19.47 -4.25 2.45
N GLN A 47 -20.58 -4.45 1.73
CA GLN A 47 -21.88 -4.78 2.29
C GLN A 47 -21.87 -6.07 3.13
N HIS A 48 -20.97 -7.01 2.84
CA HIS A 48 -20.81 -8.22 3.64
C HIS A 48 -20.14 -7.94 4.99
N LEU A 49 -19.25 -6.96 5.03
CA LEU A 49 -18.62 -6.52 6.27
C LEU A 49 -19.55 -5.63 7.10
N GLU A 50 -20.43 -4.87 6.48
CA GLU A 50 -21.44 -4.03 7.14
C GLU A 50 -22.44 -4.83 7.99
N LYS A 51 -22.64 -6.10 7.66
CA LYS A 51 -23.53 -7.01 8.43
C LYS A 51 -22.90 -7.50 9.73
N LEU A 52 -21.61 -7.26 9.93
CA LEU A 52 -20.90 -7.66 11.15
C LEU A 52 -20.95 -6.53 12.19
N SER A 53 -21.05 -6.88 13.47
CA SER A 53 -20.79 -5.89 14.51
C SER A 53 -19.33 -5.47 14.50
N GLU A 54 -19.02 -4.29 15.03
CA GLU A 54 -17.63 -3.79 15.08
C GLU A 54 -16.69 -4.76 15.81
N GLU A 55 -17.14 -5.37 16.90
CA GLU A 55 -16.37 -6.34 17.68
C GLU A 55 -16.05 -7.59 16.85
N LYS A 56 -17.06 -8.11 16.14
CA LYS A 56 -16.88 -9.28 15.27
C LYS A 56 -15.92 -8.98 14.12
N LEU A 57 -16.00 -7.79 13.54
CA LEU A 57 -15.08 -7.35 12.50
C LEU A 57 -13.64 -7.28 13.02
N VAL A 58 -13.44 -6.68 14.20
CA VAL A 58 -12.12 -6.58 14.85
C VAL A 58 -11.53 -7.96 15.09
N VAL A 59 -12.27 -8.86 15.73
CA VAL A 59 -11.82 -10.24 16.02
C VAL A 59 -11.47 -10.98 14.72
N LEU A 60 -12.30 -10.81 13.67
CA LEU A 60 -12.06 -11.45 12.37
C LEU A 60 -10.75 -10.98 11.73
N VAL A 61 -10.47 -9.69 11.77
CA VAL A 61 -9.23 -9.12 11.22
C VAL A 61 -8.03 -9.55 12.05
N GLN A 62 -8.10 -9.47 13.39
CA GLN A 62 -7.03 -9.93 14.27
C GLN A 62 -6.69 -11.41 14.05
N ARG A 63 -7.70 -12.26 13.87
CA ARG A 63 -7.51 -13.67 13.53
C ARG A 63 -6.81 -13.84 12.16
N LYS A 64 -7.10 -12.97 11.18
CA LYS A 64 -6.40 -13.00 9.90
C LYS A 64 -4.91 -12.68 10.06
N PHE A 65 -4.53 -11.77 10.93
CA PHE A 65 -3.13 -11.45 11.19
C PHE A 65 -2.35 -12.56 11.90
N SER A 66 -3.02 -13.44 12.64
CA SER A 66 -2.36 -14.60 13.28
C SER A 66 -1.82 -15.59 12.26
N TRP A 67 -2.52 -15.79 11.14
CA TRP A 67 -2.12 -16.64 10.03
C TRP A 67 -2.69 -16.11 8.72
N TYR A 68 -1.97 -15.18 8.12
CA TYR A 68 -2.45 -14.52 6.90
C TYR A 68 -2.01 -15.26 5.65
N VAL A 69 -3.00 -15.70 4.89
CA VAL A 69 -2.85 -16.23 3.53
C VAL A 69 -3.71 -15.36 2.60
N PRO A 70 -3.08 -14.57 1.72
CA PRO A 70 -3.83 -13.74 0.76
C PRO A 70 -4.56 -14.61 -0.23
N GLN A 71 -5.73 -14.17 -0.65
CA GLN A 71 -6.50 -14.84 -1.71
C GLN A 71 -6.04 -14.37 -3.09
N SER A 72 -6.31 -15.18 -4.09
CA SER A 72 -6.05 -14.80 -5.48
C SER A 72 -6.83 -13.54 -5.86
N VAL A 73 -6.24 -12.69 -6.66
CA VAL A 73 -6.91 -11.49 -7.18
C VAL A 73 -7.79 -11.83 -8.38
N ARG A 74 -8.93 -11.16 -8.51
CA ARG A 74 -9.76 -11.23 -9.72
C ARG A 74 -9.14 -10.33 -10.79
N ARG A 75 -8.71 -10.92 -11.91
CA ARG A 75 -8.17 -10.15 -13.03
C ARG A 75 -9.28 -9.52 -13.86
N VAL A 76 -9.08 -8.27 -14.22
CA VAL A 76 -9.93 -7.49 -15.13
C VAL A 76 -9.01 -6.76 -16.10
N GLU A 77 -9.33 -6.80 -17.40
CA GLU A 77 -8.61 -6.04 -18.41
C GLU A 77 -9.24 -4.65 -18.54
N ILE A 78 -8.42 -3.62 -18.36
CA ILE A 78 -8.83 -2.23 -18.50
C ILE A 78 -8.30 -1.71 -19.84
N PRO A 79 -9.16 -1.17 -20.72
CA PRO A 79 -8.71 -0.56 -21.97
C PRO A 79 -7.87 0.69 -21.69
N LYS A 80 -6.85 0.89 -22.52
CA LYS A 80 -6.05 2.12 -22.59
C LYS A 80 -6.43 2.95 -23.81
N ASP A 81 -6.16 4.23 -23.78
CA ASP A 81 -6.47 5.16 -24.88
C ASP A 81 -5.80 4.78 -26.20
N ASN A 82 -4.73 4.02 -26.15
CA ASN A 82 -4.00 3.53 -27.33
C ASN A 82 -4.50 2.17 -27.87
N GLY A 83 -5.70 1.72 -27.51
CA GLY A 83 -6.31 0.47 -27.93
C GLY A 83 -5.73 -0.80 -27.28
N LYS A 84 -4.72 -0.68 -26.42
CA LYS A 84 -4.19 -1.80 -25.64
C LYS A 84 -4.96 -1.96 -24.33
N THR A 85 -4.88 -3.14 -23.72
CA THR A 85 -5.41 -3.35 -22.37
C THR A 85 -4.30 -3.39 -21.32
N ARG A 86 -4.68 -3.16 -20.07
CA ARG A 86 -3.83 -3.43 -18.90
C ARG A 86 -4.55 -4.36 -17.95
N PRO A 87 -3.90 -5.41 -17.45
CA PRO A 87 -4.49 -6.25 -16.43
C PRO A 87 -4.53 -5.48 -15.09
N LEU A 88 -5.67 -5.56 -14.42
CA LEU A 88 -5.86 -5.08 -13.05
C LEU A 88 -6.25 -6.26 -12.16
N GLY A 89 -5.52 -6.45 -11.06
CA GLY A 89 -5.88 -7.42 -10.04
C GLY A 89 -6.75 -6.79 -8.96
N ILE A 90 -7.95 -7.31 -8.74
CA ILE A 90 -8.87 -6.85 -7.70
C ILE A 90 -8.81 -7.84 -6.52
N PRO A 91 -8.20 -7.46 -5.37
CA PRO A 91 -8.18 -8.30 -4.17
C PRO A 91 -9.56 -8.43 -3.55
N THR A 92 -9.74 -9.44 -2.69
CA THR A 92 -10.97 -9.56 -1.90
C THR A 92 -11.14 -8.37 -0.95
N ILE A 93 -12.37 -8.12 -0.53
CA ILE A 93 -12.63 -6.98 0.39
C ILE A 93 -11.91 -7.16 1.73
N MET A 94 -11.74 -8.39 2.19
CA MET A 94 -11.00 -8.70 3.41
C MET A 94 -9.50 -8.45 3.23
N ASP A 95 -8.91 -8.84 2.12
CA ASP A 95 -7.49 -8.58 1.84
C ASP A 95 -7.22 -7.07 1.72
N ARG A 96 -8.14 -6.31 1.11
CA ARG A 96 -8.06 -4.84 1.08
C ARG A 96 -8.12 -4.23 2.48
N LEU A 97 -8.94 -4.79 3.38
CA LEU A 97 -9.01 -4.32 4.76
C LEU A 97 -7.71 -4.59 5.52
N VAL A 98 -7.13 -5.78 5.36
CA VAL A 98 -5.82 -6.13 5.93
C VAL A 98 -4.72 -5.19 5.38
N GLN A 99 -4.69 -4.98 4.07
CA GLN A 99 -3.75 -4.05 3.42
C GLN A 99 -3.90 -2.62 3.96
N GLN A 100 -5.12 -2.15 4.15
CA GLN A 100 -5.38 -0.82 4.70
C GLN A 100 -4.92 -0.69 6.15
N CYS A 101 -5.10 -1.72 6.99
CA CYS A 101 -4.58 -1.71 8.36
C CYS A 101 -3.05 -1.59 8.38
N VAL A 102 -2.37 -2.28 7.48
CA VAL A 102 -0.91 -2.22 7.33
C VAL A 102 -0.48 -0.85 6.81
N LEU A 103 -1.14 -0.34 5.77
CA LEU A 103 -0.83 0.95 5.14
C LEU A 103 -0.84 2.09 6.16
N GLN A 104 -1.87 2.20 6.98
CA GLN A 104 -2.03 3.30 7.95
C GLN A 104 -0.87 3.40 8.94
N VAL A 105 -0.23 2.28 9.26
CA VAL A 105 0.90 2.23 10.18
C VAL A 105 2.24 2.41 9.45
N LEU A 106 2.39 1.82 8.26
CA LEU A 106 3.65 1.89 7.52
C LEU A 106 3.83 3.21 6.75
N GLU A 107 2.75 3.81 6.26
CA GLU A 107 2.82 5.03 5.46
C GLU A 107 3.59 6.16 6.16
N PRO A 108 3.25 6.57 7.41
CA PRO A 108 3.99 7.65 8.08
C PRO A 108 5.45 7.30 8.38
N ILE A 109 5.77 6.01 8.54
CA ILE A 109 7.15 5.55 8.77
C ILE A 109 7.96 5.64 7.46
N CYS A 110 7.38 5.19 6.36
CA CYS A 110 8.03 5.20 5.04
C CYS A 110 8.11 6.62 4.47
N GLU A 111 7.06 7.43 4.65
CA GLU A 111 6.97 8.81 4.17
C GLU A 111 8.15 9.65 4.64
N ALA A 112 8.59 9.46 5.88
CA ALA A 112 9.74 10.14 6.46
C ALA A 112 11.08 9.82 5.76
N LYS A 113 11.14 8.77 4.95
CA LYS A 113 12.37 8.30 4.28
C LYS A 113 12.34 8.51 2.77
N PHE A 114 11.23 8.93 2.21
CA PHE A 114 11.17 9.20 0.78
C PHE A 114 11.90 10.48 0.42
N HIS A 115 12.59 10.45 -0.70
CA HIS A 115 13.28 11.62 -1.23
C HIS A 115 12.30 12.78 -1.49
N ASP A 116 12.73 14.02 -1.25
CA ASP A 116 11.88 15.20 -1.40
C ASP A 116 11.30 15.37 -2.81
N HIS A 117 12.02 14.95 -3.82
CA HIS A 117 11.56 15.00 -5.22
C HIS A 117 10.81 13.73 -5.67
N SER A 118 10.38 12.87 -4.76
CA SER A 118 9.45 11.78 -5.05
C SER A 118 8.03 12.27 -4.86
N TYR A 119 7.19 12.23 -5.91
CA TYR A 119 5.84 12.84 -5.90
C TYR A 119 4.73 11.81 -6.08
N GLY A 120 5.01 10.62 -6.61
CA GLY A 120 4.01 9.60 -6.91
C GLY A 120 3.43 8.94 -5.67
N PHE A 121 2.09 8.87 -5.59
CA PHE A 121 1.34 8.16 -4.55
C PHE A 121 1.67 8.55 -3.10
N ARG A 122 2.15 9.76 -2.88
CA ARG A 122 2.46 10.29 -1.55
C ARG A 122 1.38 11.25 -1.06
N PRO A 123 1.08 11.25 0.27
CA PRO A 123 0.18 12.24 0.84
C PRO A 123 0.74 13.67 0.63
N ASN A 124 -0.16 14.62 0.36
CA ASN A 124 0.18 16.03 0.13
C ASN A 124 1.17 16.30 -1.02
N ARG A 125 1.36 15.35 -1.93
CA ARG A 125 2.14 15.48 -3.15
C ARG A 125 1.23 15.33 -4.38
N SER A 126 1.57 16.01 -5.46
CA SER A 126 0.77 15.99 -6.68
C SER A 126 1.64 16.05 -7.94
N GLN A 127 1.03 15.76 -9.07
CA GLN A 127 1.66 15.92 -10.38
C GLN A 127 2.08 17.39 -10.63
N GLN A 128 1.27 18.34 -10.17
CA GLN A 128 1.56 19.78 -10.30
C GLN A 128 2.84 20.15 -9.54
N HIS A 129 3.06 19.60 -8.36
CA HIS A 129 4.30 19.80 -7.62
C HIS A 129 5.51 19.24 -8.39
N ALA A 130 5.38 18.07 -9.02
CA ALA A 130 6.43 17.50 -9.85
C ALA A 130 6.77 18.40 -11.05
N ILE A 131 5.73 18.85 -11.78
CA ILE A 131 5.89 19.76 -12.94
C ILE A 131 6.53 21.08 -12.51
N SER A 132 6.09 21.67 -11.41
CA SER A 132 6.69 22.90 -10.88
C SER A 132 8.16 22.74 -10.54
N GLN A 133 8.56 21.59 -9.99
CA GLN A 133 9.95 21.32 -9.69
C GLN A 133 10.80 21.17 -10.96
N VAL A 134 10.29 20.49 -11.97
CA VAL A 134 10.96 20.40 -13.29
C VAL A 134 11.14 21.79 -13.90
N HIS A 135 10.09 22.59 -13.91
CA HIS A 135 10.12 23.96 -14.42
C HIS A 135 11.14 24.84 -13.68
N LYS A 136 11.18 24.73 -12.34
CA LYS A 136 12.19 25.42 -11.52
C LYS A 136 13.62 25.00 -11.89
N ASN A 137 13.85 23.71 -12.07
CA ASN A 137 15.18 23.20 -12.44
C ASN A 137 15.63 23.71 -13.81
N MET A 138 14.72 23.76 -14.79
CA MET A 138 15.03 24.26 -16.12
C MET A 138 15.30 25.77 -16.14
N GLN A 139 14.55 26.57 -15.40
CA GLN A 139 14.69 28.02 -15.41
C GLN A 139 15.80 28.53 -14.48
N LEU A 140 15.86 28.04 -13.24
CA LEU A 140 16.73 28.60 -12.22
C LEU A 140 18.07 27.89 -12.13
N SER A 141 18.12 26.60 -12.46
CA SER A 141 19.35 25.79 -12.37
C SER A 141 20.03 25.57 -13.71
N HIS A 142 19.53 26.21 -14.78
CA HIS A 142 20.07 26.12 -16.14
C HIS A 142 20.27 24.67 -16.64
N LEU A 143 19.42 23.74 -16.19
CA LEU A 143 19.44 22.35 -16.65
C LEU A 143 18.68 22.23 -17.98
N HIS A 144 19.41 22.02 -19.08
CA HIS A 144 18.85 22.02 -20.43
C HIS A 144 18.53 20.62 -20.97
N TYR A 145 18.98 19.57 -20.29
CA TYR A 145 18.77 18.20 -20.72
C TYR A 145 17.80 17.49 -19.81
N VAL A 146 16.84 16.78 -20.40
CA VAL A 146 15.87 15.94 -19.69
C VAL A 146 16.09 14.49 -20.10
N VAL A 147 16.31 13.62 -19.12
CA VAL A 147 16.41 12.17 -19.34
C VAL A 147 15.17 11.52 -18.71
N ASP A 148 14.36 10.88 -19.56
CA ASP A 148 13.19 10.12 -19.12
C ASP A 148 13.56 8.65 -18.93
N ILE A 149 13.31 8.11 -17.75
CA ILE A 149 13.64 6.71 -17.41
C ILE A 149 12.39 6.04 -16.82
N ASP A 150 11.98 4.94 -17.43
CA ASP A 150 10.90 4.09 -16.93
C ASP A 150 11.34 2.63 -16.81
N ILE A 151 10.89 1.96 -15.75
CA ILE A 151 11.20 0.55 -15.51
C ILE A 151 10.03 -0.31 -15.97
N LYS A 152 10.20 -0.97 -17.11
CA LYS A 152 9.18 -1.86 -17.68
C LYS A 152 8.81 -2.98 -16.71
N GLY A 153 7.50 -3.09 -16.41
CA GLY A 153 6.97 -4.16 -15.58
C GLY A 153 7.54 -4.17 -14.16
N PHE A 154 7.77 -2.99 -13.56
CA PHE A 154 8.41 -2.87 -12.25
C PHE A 154 7.74 -3.75 -11.19
N PHE A 155 6.42 -3.66 -11.03
CA PHE A 155 5.70 -4.40 -9.99
C PHE A 155 5.74 -5.92 -10.18
N ASP A 156 5.77 -6.39 -11.43
CA ASP A 156 5.85 -7.82 -11.75
C ASP A 156 7.26 -8.39 -11.49
N ASN A 157 8.27 -7.53 -11.45
CA ASN A 157 9.68 -7.91 -11.30
C ASN A 157 10.27 -7.57 -9.92
N VAL A 158 9.49 -7.09 -8.97
CA VAL A 158 9.96 -6.83 -7.60
C VAL A 158 10.36 -8.14 -6.91
N SER A 159 11.63 -8.25 -6.53
CA SER A 159 12.09 -9.36 -5.71
C SER A 159 11.52 -9.24 -4.29
N HIS A 160 10.56 -10.07 -3.95
CA HIS A 160 9.92 -10.10 -2.63
C HIS A 160 10.97 -10.31 -1.51
N GLY A 161 11.97 -11.16 -1.73
CA GLY A 161 13.03 -11.39 -0.74
C GLY A 161 13.88 -10.14 -0.47
N LYS A 162 14.22 -9.36 -1.53
CA LYS A 162 14.94 -8.09 -1.37
C LYS A 162 14.08 -7.05 -0.67
N LEU A 163 12.81 -6.91 -1.07
CA LEU A 163 11.86 -5.99 -0.47
C LEU A 163 11.67 -6.28 1.03
N LEU A 164 11.41 -7.54 1.38
CA LEU A 164 11.26 -7.95 2.78
C LEU A 164 12.53 -7.70 3.59
N LYS A 165 13.72 -7.92 3.01
CA LYS A 165 15.00 -7.63 3.68
C LYS A 165 15.20 -6.13 3.93
N GLN A 166 14.76 -5.27 3.00
CA GLN A 166 14.80 -3.81 3.16
C GLN A 166 13.82 -3.34 4.24
N LEU A 167 12.59 -3.87 4.23
CA LEU A 167 11.61 -3.60 5.27
C LEU A 167 12.11 -4.09 6.64
N TRP A 168 12.67 -5.30 6.73
CA TRP A 168 13.22 -5.85 7.96
C TRP A 168 14.30 -4.98 8.59
N ARG A 169 15.21 -4.45 7.78
CA ARG A 169 16.27 -3.55 8.27
C ARG A 169 15.72 -2.28 8.91
N ARG A 170 14.50 -1.88 8.56
CA ARG A 170 13.86 -0.65 9.03
C ARG A 170 12.80 -0.86 10.09
N LEU A 171 12.22 -2.05 10.10
CA LEU A 171 11.01 -2.37 10.85
C LEU A 171 11.19 -3.62 11.69
N SER A 172 12.21 -3.80 12.46
CA SER A 172 12.64 -5.04 13.17
C SER A 172 11.54 -5.94 13.80
N CYS A 173 10.31 -5.95 13.25
CA CYS A 173 9.10 -6.49 13.87
C CYS A 173 8.19 -7.36 13.02
N PHE A 174 8.56 -7.70 11.78
CA PHE A 174 7.76 -8.70 11.08
C PHE A 174 8.27 -10.10 11.50
N PRO A 175 7.37 -11.00 11.94
CA PRO A 175 7.75 -12.38 12.15
C PRO A 175 8.38 -12.91 10.87
N ARG A 176 9.44 -13.71 10.99
CA ARG A 176 10.10 -14.35 9.84
C ARG A 176 9.02 -15.06 9.01
N VAL A 177 8.61 -14.47 7.92
CA VAL A 177 7.82 -15.18 6.92
C VAL A 177 8.74 -16.26 6.40
N ARG A 178 8.50 -17.51 6.81
CA ARG A 178 9.16 -18.66 6.19
C ARG A 178 8.78 -18.61 4.72
N SER A 179 9.76 -18.33 3.87
CA SER A 179 9.61 -18.44 2.42
C SER A 179 9.19 -19.89 2.13
N THR A 180 7.92 -20.10 1.84
CA THR A 180 7.49 -21.30 1.15
C THR A 180 8.00 -21.15 -0.28
N ARG A 181 9.22 -21.68 -0.53
CA ARG A 181 9.67 -21.96 -1.88
C ARG A 181 8.69 -22.98 -2.46
N LYS A 182 7.96 -22.58 -3.47
CA LYS A 182 7.52 -23.45 -4.55
C LYS A 182 7.92 -22.79 -5.86
#